data_53ca182c37d033aafe23c17d0f4ff572
#
_entry.id   53ca182c37d033aafe23c17d0f4ff572
#
_cell.length_a   1.000
_cell.length_b   1.000
_cell.length_c   1.000
_cell.angle_alpha   90.00
_cell.angle_beta   90.00
_cell.angle_gamma   90.00
#
_symmetry.space_group_name_H-M   'P 1'
#
loop_
_entity.id
_entity.type
_entity.pdbx_description
1 polymer ?
#
loop_
_entity_poly.entity_id
_entity_poly.type
_entity_poly.pdbx_seq_one_letter_code
_entity_poly.pdbx_strand_id
1 'polypeptide(L)'
;MKRILALVLMLAMIATLGATSAFAADDGFVDGKFTNTRHITVEIFNRNNDGGSDPTNNVWTEYLKKGMLERYNVEVEYVSVGRWSEVDDLNNLLAIGDAPDICYTYSAPTILNYAGMGGVIDLAPYLEEYGDQLEDLKALIGAENLFYDKDPATGTVYMLQGAMPNNGRITTFIRQDWLNKLGLAVPTTTQEFHDVLVAFRDNAETLLGADADKMVPYTTSTDIGWRNDLMSISFVPDDVTDETLYVYGYDDRHLLYPNYKEGIRTLNAWYNEGLVWKDFALYTDSTEEDNMMKAGYVGAFMHNWDYPFRNGEDSIAANLIRNVGEDAMYIPIDCFQNDAGITRKFLGSVVGSDRKSFLPATCDEPLAALLYLNFISSAETIKYLQTGLECTNFVMAEGGAYQILPATGEWVKNSGNNIDYTMTCNGLYLGEATDASTALSYPGIPAEIVIQANAYSKTNGRIAKHFNCGAIEAENDVGTSLTSKRDAMLTKAVTASVENFDAEWDAGMADYLASGGQAIIDERIEKLAEVYGIQYAK
;
A
#
# COMPACT_ATOMS: atom_id res chain seq x y z
N MET A 1 -34.61 -24.80 -6.65
CA MET A 1 -35.71 -23.83 -6.52
C MET A 1 -35.33 -22.54 -5.79
N LYS A 2 -34.66 -22.56 -4.63
CA LYS A 2 -34.25 -21.31 -3.95
C LYS A 2 -33.23 -20.46 -4.73
N ARG A 3 -32.29 -21.07 -5.47
CA ARG A 3 -31.30 -20.36 -6.31
C ARG A 3 -31.93 -19.75 -7.57
N ILE A 4 -32.96 -20.38 -8.13
CA ILE A 4 -33.68 -19.87 -9.30
C ILE A 4 -34.59 -18.70 -8.90
N LEU A 5 -35.13 -18.71 -7.68
CA LEU A 5 -35.94 -17.63 -7.16
C LEU A 5 -35.12 -16.37 -6.86
N ALA A 6 -33.87 -16.52 -6.39
CA ALA A 6 -32.92 -15.42 -6.20
C ALA A 6 -32.51 -14.77 -7.52
N LEU A 7 -32.27 -15.60 -8.56
CA LEU A 7 -31.94 -15.10 -9.90
C LEU A 7 -33.12 -14.37 -10.56
N VAL A 8 -34.35 -14.83 -10.34
CA VAL A 8 -35.57 -14.20 -10.87
C VAL A 8 -35.89 -12.90 -10.16
N LEU A 9 -35.62 -12.81 -8.85
CA LEU A 9 -35.73 -11.55 -8.09
C LEU A 9 -34.67 -10.51 -8.48
N MET A 10 -33.42 -10.96 -8.75
CA MET A 10 -32.36 -10.11 -9.30
C MET A 10 -32.70 -9.60 -10.71
N LEU A 11 -33.18 -10.47 -11.60
CA LEU A 11 -33.65 -10.09 -12.94
C LEU A 11 -34.86 -9.16 -12.92
N ALA A 12 -35.73 -9.26 -11.92
CA ALA A 12 -36.89 -8.35 -11.78
C ALA A 12 -36.49 -6.96 -11.27
N MET A 13 -35.42 -6.84 -10.45
CA MET A 13 -34.84 -5.53 -10.10
C MET A 13 -34.09 -4.89 -11.26
N ILE A 14 -33.38 -5.67 -12.07
CA ILE A 14 -32.66 -5.15 -13.27
C ILE A 14 -33.63 -4.68 -14.35
N ALA A 15 -34.81 -5.27 -14.48
CA ALA A 15 -35.82 -4.87 -15.47
C ALA A 15 -36.52 -3.54 -15.14
N THR A 16 -36.42 -3.04 -13.92
CA THR A 16 -36.95 -1.71 -13.53
C THR A 16 -35.87 -0.60 -13.60
N LEU A 17 -34.59 -0.94 -13.73
CA LEU A 17 -33.47 0.00 -13.87
C LEU A 17 -33.00 0.21 -15.31
N GLY A 18 -33.69 -0.37 -16.30
CA GLY A 18 -33.50 -0.08 -17.72
C GLY A 18 -34.12 1.25 -18.19
N ALA A 19 -34.25 2.22 -17.30
CA ALA A 19 -34.46 3.60 -17.68
C ALA A 19 -33.07 4.19 -17.98
N THR A 20 -32.82 4.48 -19.25
CA THR A 20 -31.82 5.44 -19.69
C THR A 20 -31.50 6.39 -18.55
N SER A 21 -30.24 6.44 -18.12
CA SER A 21 -29.72 7.58 -17.36
C SER A 21 -29.84 8.83 -18.26
N ALA A 22 -31.06 9.36 -18.38
CA ALA A 22 -31.20 10.77 -18.58
C ALA A 22 -30.55 11.35 -17.32
N PHE A 23 -29.40 11.97 -17.45
CA PHE A 23 -28.87 12.88 -16.46
C PHE A 23 -30.06 13.70 -15.99
N ALA A 24 -30.53 13.51 -14.77
CA ALA A 24 -31.39 14.46 -14.15
C ALA A 24 -30.58 15.75 -14.20
N ALA A 25 -31.02 16.72 -14.98
CA ALA A 25 -30.43 18.04 -14.99
C ALA A 25 -30.29 18.42 -13.53
N ASP A 26 -29.05 18.72 -13.09
CA ASP A 26 -28.78 18.92 -11.68
C ASP A 26 -29.70 19.99 -11.13
N ASP A 27 -30.69 19.57 -10.35
CA ASP A 27 -31.68 20.43 -9.74
C ASP A 27 -31.01 21.25 -8.65
N GLY A 28 -30.22 22.25 -9.06
CA GLY A 28 -29.83 23.29 -8.16
C GLY A 28 -28.35 23.42 -7.86
N PHE A 29 -27.46 22.98 -8.71
CA PHE A 29 -26.05 23.36 -8.61
C PHE A 29 -25.81 24.67 -9.39
N VAL A 30 -25.62 25.78 -8.68
CA VAL A 30 -25.50 27.13 -9.26
C VAL A 30 -24.29 27.81 -8.66
N ASP A 31 -23.47 28.44 -9.51
CA ASP A 31 -22.26 29.16 -9.11
C ASP A 31 -21.32 28.34 -8.20
N GLY A 32 -21.19 27.03 -8.46
CA GLY A 32 -20.32 26.13 -7.72
C GLY A 32 -20.87 25.63 -6.39
N LYS A 33 -22.16 25.80 -6.10
CA LYS A 33 -22.79 25.39 -4.84
C LYS A 33 -24.22 24.89 -5.06
N PHE A 34 -24.64 23.89 -4.29
CA PHE A 34 -26.04 23.43 -4.31
C PHE A 34 -26.95 24.42 -3.61
N THR A 35 -28.11 24.68 -4.21
CA THR A 35 -29.15 25.55 -3.62
C THR A 35 -29.87 24.87 -2.45
N ASN A 36 -30.03 23.54 -2.52
CA ASN A 36 -30.55 22.71 -1.43
C ASN A 36 -29.41 21.86 -0.86
N THR A 37 -29.44 21.64 0.45
CA THR A 37 -28.45 20.80 1.11
C THR A 37 -28.51 19.38 0.54
N ARG A 38 -27.35 18.85 0.12
CA ARG A 38 -27.17 17.46 -0.26
C ARG A 38 -26.56 16.67 0.89
N HIS A 39 -26.76 15.36 0.89
CA HIS A 39 -26.23 14.46 1.90
C HIS A 39 -25.47 13.35 1.21
N ILE A 40 -24.26 13.09 1.67
CA ILE A 40 -23.44 11.97 1.20
C ILE A 40 -22.85 11.19 2.37
N THR A 41 -22.67 9.91 2.15
CA THR A 41 -21.97 9.00 3.03
C THR A 41 -20.60 8.63 2.43
N VAL A 42 -19.57 8.60 3.26
CA VAL A 42 -18.20 8.35 2.85
C VAL A 42 -17.59 7.23 3.68
N GLU A 43 -17.10 6.20 3.03
CA GLU A 43 -16.32 5.16 3.69
C GLU A 43 -15.06 5.76 4.30
N ILE A 44 -14.71 5.28 5.50
CA ILE A 44 -13.41 5.59 6.13
C ILE A 44 -12.81 4.35 6.77
N PHE A 45 -11.52 4.12 6.58
CA PHE A 45 -10.86 2.97 7.15
C PHE A 45 -10.64 3.09 8.66
N ASN A 46 -11.08 2.06 9.38
CA ASN A 46 -10.65 1.82 10.76
C ASN A 46 -9.42 0.92 10.74
N ARG A 47 -8.30 1.45 11.20
CA ARG A 47 -7.03 0.73 11.25
C ARG A 47 -6.77 0.10 12.60
N ASN A 48 -7.68 0.23 13.57
CA ASN A 48 -7.50 -0.19 14.95
C ASN A 48 -6.18 0.33 15.56
N ASN A 49 -5.80 1.56 15.21
CA ASN A 49 -4.58 2.16 15.73
C ASN A 49 -4.70 2.37 17.22
N ASP A 50 -3.73 1.89 17.96
CA ASP A 50 -3.65 2.08 19.41
C ASP A 50 -3.62 3.58 19.75
N GLY A 51 -4.58 4.04 20.56
CA GLY A 51 -4.71 5.44 20.92
C GLY A 51 -5.16 6.36 19.79
N GLY A 52 -5.61 5.80 18.65
CA GLY A 52 -6.20 6.55 17.55
C GLY A 52 -7.54 7.17 17.93
N SER A 53 -7.91 8.24 17.22
CA SER A 53 -9.24 8.84 17.32
C SER A 53 -10.29 7.94 16.64
N ASP A 54 -11.56 8.14 16.99
CA ASP A 54 -12.68 7.59 16.20
C ASP A 54 -12.53 8.06 14.75
N PRO A 55 -12.40 7.15 13.76
CA PRO A 55 -12.18 7.55 12.37
C PRO A 55 -13.35 8.34 11.76
N THR A 56 -14.55 8.24 12.33
CA THR A 56 -15.76 8.90 11.83
C THR A 56 -16.08 10.22 12.52
N ASN A 57 -15.46 10.48 13.69
CA ASN A 57 -15.77 11.65 14.52
C ASN A 57 -14.53 12.16 15.27
N ASN A 58 -13.78 13.05 14.64
CA ASN A 58 -12.57 13.67 15.16
C ASN A 58 -12.36 15.06 14.55
N VAL A 59 -11.31 15.77 14.95
CA VAL A 59 -11.02 17.14 14.46
C VAL A 59 -10.81 17.20 12.93
N TRP A 60 -10.36 16.12 12.33
CA TRP A 60 -10.12 16.05 10.89
C TRP A 60 -11.44 15.89 10.12
N THR A 61 -12.32 15.02 10.58
CA THR A 61 -13.65 14.85 9.99
C THR A 61 -14.52 16.09 10.18
N GLU A 62 -14.42 16.78 11.33
CA GLU A 62 -15.12 18.04 11.55
C GLU A 62 -14.68 19.14 10.59
N TYR A 63 -13.38 19.22 10.30
CA TYR A 63 -12.87 20.15 9.28
C TYR A 63 -13.46 19.86 7.91
N LEU A 64 -13.51 18.57 7.51
CA LEU A 64 -14.04 18.16 6.21
C LEU A 64 -15.55 18.39 6.11
N LYS A 65 -16.33 18.00 7.13
CA LYS A 65 -17.78 18.25 7.19
C LYS A 65 -18.10 19.73 7.07
N LYS A 66 -17.40 20.55 7.83
CA LYS A 66 -17.56 22.02 7.79
C LYS A 66 -17.20 22.57 6.42
N GLY A 67 -16.07 22.18 5.85
CA GLY A 67 -15.61 22.65 4.54
C GLY A 67 -16.61 22.31 3.42
N MET A 68 -17.14 21.10 3.40
CA MET A 68 -18.14 20.65 2.42
C MET A 68 -19.45 21.42 2.55
N LEU A 69 -19.93 21.62 3.78
CA LEU A 69 -21.17 22.37 4.02
C LEU A 69 -21.03 23.84 3.61
N GLU A 70 -19.92 24.49 4.00
CA GLU A 70 -19.69 25.90 3.68
C GLU A 70 -19.46 26.13 2.18
N ARG A 71 -18.68 25.26 1.54
CA ARG A 71 -18.26 25.44 0.14
C ARG A 71 -19.33 25.00 -0.85
N TYR A 72 -19.93 23.82 -0.62
CA TYR A 72 -20.81 23.18 -1.59
C TYR A 72 -22.26 22.99 -1.12
N ASN A 73 -22.60 23.28 0.16
CA ASN A 73 -23.87 22.96 0.81
C ASN A 73 -24.14 21.44 0.83
N VAL A 74 -23.10 20.65 1.18
CA VAL A 74 -23.13 19.20 1.28
C VAL A 74 -22.83 18.78 2.71
N GLU A 75 -23.73 18.03 3.31
CA GLU A 75 -23.51 17.35 4.59
C GLU A 75 -22.87 15.99 4.35
N VAL A 76 -21.85 15.67 5.17
CA VAL A 76 -21.05 14.44 5.03
C VAL A 76 -21.20 13.60 6.29
N GLU A 77 -21.52 12.33 6.12
CA GLU A 77 -21.49 11.30 7.16
C GLU A 77 -20.41 10.25 6.83
N TYR A 78 -19.67 9.78 7.84
CA TYR A 78 -18.62 8.78 7.64
C TYR A 78 -19.08 7.42 8.11
N VAL A 79 -18.82 6.40 7.31
CA VAL A 79 -19.09 4.98 7.59
C VAL A 79 -17.78 4.24 7.77
N SER A 80 -17.57 3.67 8.96
CA SER A 80 -16.32 2.96 9.29
C SER A 80 -16.29 1.55 8.71
N VAL A 81 -15.23 1.23 7.99
CA VAL A 81 -14.94 -0.10 7.42
C VAL A 81 -13.57 -0.58 7.93
N GLY A 82 -13.44 -1.85 8.28
CA GLY A 82 -12.17 -2.41 8.74
C GLY A 82 -11.11 -2.39 7.64
N ARG A 83 -9.94 -1.76 7.89
CA ARG A 83 -8.89 -1.67 6.86
C ARG A 83 -8.40 -3.03 6.36
N TRP A 84 -8.33 -4.01 7.24
CA TRP A 84 -7.79 -5.34 6.93
C TRP A 84 -8.85 -6.35 6.50
N SER A 85 -10.12 -5.98 6.59
CA SER A 85 -11.29 -6.73 6.11
C SER A 85 -12.08 -5.98 5.04
N GLU A 86 -11.51 -4.93 4.44
CA GLU A 86 -12.21 -3.97 3.58
C GLU A 86 -12.99 -4.63 2.45
N VAL A 87 -12.40 -5.63 1.77
CA VAL A 87 -13.04 -6.30 0.63
C VAL A 87 -14.28 -7.08 1.09
N ASP A 88 -14.18 -7.81 2.21
CA ASP A 88 -15.29 -8.59 2.74
C ASP A 88 -16.40 -7.68 3.30
N ASP A 89 -16.02 -6.64 4.04
CA ASP A 89 -16.97 -5.68 4.60
C ASP A 89 -17.69 -4.91 3.48
N LEU A 90 -16.95 -4.46 2.47
CA LEU A 90 -17.49 -3.78 1.31
C LEU A 90 -18.41 -4.68 0.49
N ASN A 91 -18.02 -5.94 0.25
CA ASN A 91 -18.85 -6.94 -0.42
C ASN A 91 -20.20 -7.12 0.30
N ASN A 92 -20.19 -7.17 1.64
CA ASN A 92 -21.41 -7.29 2.44
C ASN A 92 -22.30 -6.05 2.29
N LEU A 93 -21.73 -4.83 2.38
CA LEU A 93 -22.46 -3.58 2.23
C LEU A 93 -23.08 -3.42 0.84
N LEU A 94 -22.31 -3.71 -0.21
CA LEU A 94 -22.78 -3.67 -1.60
C LEU A 94 -23.91 -4.69 -1.84
N ALA A 95 -23.76 -5.90 -1.29
CA ALA A 95 -24.75 -6.97 -1.49
C ALA A 95 -26.14 -6.66 -0.87
N ILE A 96 -26.18 -5.87 0.20
CA ILE A 96 -27.45 -5.46 0.85
C ILE A 96 -27.93 -4.07 0.40
N GLY A 97 -27.16 -3.37 -0.45
CA GLY A 97 -27.51 -2.03 -0.95
C GLY A 97 -27.32 -0.92 0.09
N ASP A 98 -26.45 -1.11 1.07
CA ASP A 98 -26.17 -0.17 2.17
C ASP A 98 -24.72 0.35 2.12
N ALA A 99 -24.11 0.29 0.93
CA ALA A 99 -22.76 0.81 0.71
C ALA A 99 -22.78 2.34 0.74
N PRO A 100 -21.72 2.98 1.31
CA PRO A 100 -21.53 4.43 1.25
C PRO A 100 -21.53 4.97 -0.18
N ASP A 101 -21.90 6.25 -0.36
CA ASP A 101 -21.87 6.93 -1.68
C ASP A 101 -20.47 7.00 -2.26
N ILE A 102 -19.44 7.09 -1.40
CA ILE A 102 -18.04 6.98 -1.79
C ILE A 102 -17.44 5.79 -1.08
N CYS A 103 -16.96 4.82 -1.85
CA CYS A 103 -16.27 3.63 -1.36
C CYS A 103 -14.80 3.65 -1.75
N TYR A 104 -13.96 3.04 -0.90
CA TYR A 104 -12.53 2.91 -1.13
C TYR A 104 -12.09 1.45 -1.04
N THR A 105 -11.20 1.02 -1.94
CA THR A 105 -10.54 -0.28 -1.86
C THR A 105 -9.15 -0.23 -2.53
N TYR A 106 -8.28 -1.15 -2.14
CA TYR A 106 -7.02 -1.39 -2.85
C TYR A 106 -7.18 -2.42 -3.98
N SER A 107 -8.35 -3.07 -4.06
CA SER A 107 -8.66 -4.11 -5.05
C SER A 107 -9.41 -3.56 -6.27
N ALA A 108 -8.70 -3.25 -7.35
CA ALA A 108 -9.34 -2.94 -8.64
C ALA A 108 -10.25 -4.08 -9.14
N PRO A 109 -9.87 -5.37 -9.04
CA PRO A 109 -10.75 -6.47 -9.41
C PRO A 109 -12.13 -6.43 -8.73
N THR A 110 -12.20 -6.05 -7.45
CA THR A 110 -13.48 -5.90 -6.73
C THR A 110 -14.36 -4.87 -7.40
N ILE A 111 -13.83 -3.69 -7.73
CA ILE A 111 -14.61 -2.63 -8.40
C ILE A 111 -15.09 -3.09 -9.78
N LEU A 112 -14.19 -3.69 -10.57
CA LEU A 112 -14.51 -4.14 -11.93
C LEU A 112 -15.54 -5.27 -11.94
N ASN A 113 -15.49 -6.17 -10.97
CA ASN A 113 -16.51 -7.21 -10.79
C ASN A 113 -17.90 -6.60 -10.53
N TYR A 114 -18.00 -5.63 -9.62
CA TYR A 114 -19.27 -4.93 -9.37
C TYR A 114 -19.71 -4.08 -10.56
N ALA A 115 -18.79 -3.44 -11.27
CA ALA A 115 -19.07 -2.71 -12.49
C ALA A 115 -19.66 -3.62 -13.59
N GLY A 116 -19.09 -4.83 -13.75
CA GLY A 116 -19.63 -5.84 -14.68
C GLY A 116 -21.06 -6.29 -14.35
N MET A 117 -21.48 -6.16 -13.09
CA MET A 117 -22.84 -6.42 -12.63
C MET A 117 -23.75 -5.17 -12.66
N GLY A 118 -23.24 -4.02 -13.11
CA GLY A 118 -23.96 -2.75 -13.10
C GLY A 118 -24.03 -2.09 -11.71
N GLY A 119 -23.19 -2.51 -10.78
CA GLY A 119 -23.17 -2.03 -9.40
C GLY A 119 -22.29 -0.79 -9.13
N VAL A 120 -21.65 -0.23 -10.16
CA VAL A 120 -20.76 0.95 -10.07
C VAL A 120 -21.14 1.99 -11.12
N ILE A 121 -21.11 3.26 -10.74
CA ILE A 121 -21.39 4.39 -11.62
C ILE A 121 -20.22 4.62 -12.58
N ASP A 122 -20.51 4.82 -13.87
CA ASP A 122 -19.54 5.34 -14.82
C ASP A 122 -19.31 6.84 -14.56
N LEU A 123 -18.10 7.20 -14.18
CA LEU A 123 -17.70 8.56 -13.85
C LEU A 123 -17.30 9.40 -15.08
N ALA A 124 -17.07 8.77 -16.23
CA ALA A 124 -16.60 9.48 -17.43
C ALA A 124 -17.48 10.66 -17.84
N PRO A 125 -18.82 10.54 -17.87
CA PRO A 125 -19.71 11.64 -18.19
C PRO A 125 -19.62 12.81 -17.21
N TYR A 126 -19.50 12.53 -15.91
CA TYR A 126 -19.38 13.56 -14.86
C TYR A 126 -18.04 14.30 -14.93
N LEU A 127 -16.95 13.57 -15.19
CA LEU A 127 -15.61 14.16 -15.38
C LEU A 127 -15.54 15.06 -16.62
N GLU A 128 -16.35 14.79 -17.64
CA GLU A 128 -16.47 15.62 -18.82
C GLU A 128 -17.35 16.86 -18.55
N GLU A 129 -18.54 16.67 -17.98
CA GLU A 129 -19.52 17.74 -17.76
C GLU A 129 -19.08 18.74 -16.69
N TYR A 130 -18.56 18.23 -15.55
CA TYR A 130 -18.17 19.04 -14.40
C TYR A 130 -16.65 19.22 -14.23
N GLY A 131 -15.91 19.02 -15.31
CA GLY A 131 -14.44 19.05 -15.29
C GLY A 131 -13.82 20.34 -14.76
N ASP A 132 -14.49 21.48 -14.94
CA ASP A 132 -14.04 22.79 -14.43
C ASP A 132 -14.27 22.95 -12.93
N GLN A 133 -15.17 22.17 -12.33
CA GLN A 133 -15.42 22.13 -10.89
C GLN A 133 -14.56 21.08 -10.17
N LEU A 134 -13.88 20.20 -10.93
CA LEU A 134 -13.08 19.09 -10.43
C LEU A 134 -11.58 19.27 -10.72
N GLU A 135 -11.11 20.53 -10.79
CA GLU A 135 -9.73 20.85 -11.15
C GLU A 135 -8.70 20.30 -10.16
N ASP A 136 -8.96 20.41 -8.84
CA ASP A 136 -8.04 19.91 -7.80
C ASP A 136 -7.92 18.38 -7.87
N LEU A 137 -9.03 17.66 -8.07
CA LEU A 137 -9.07 16.20 -8.23
C LEU A 137 -8.28 15.77 -9.46
N LYS A 138 -8.55 16.40 -10.62
CA LYS A 138 -7.88 16.09 -11.88
C LYS A 138 -6.39 16.42 -11.86
N ALA A 139 -6.03 17.53 -11.22
CA ALA A 139 -4.62 17.92 -11.04
C ALA A 139 -3.86 16.94 -10.14
N LEU A 140 -4.49 16.49 -9.06
CA LEU A 140 -3.89 15.54 -8.13
C LEU A 140 -3.70 14.15 -8.77
N ILE A 141 -4.74 13.60 -9.40
CA ILE A 141 -4.69 12.28 -10.06
C ILE A 141 -3.73 12.31 -11.25
N GLY A 142 -3.76 13.39 -12.04
CA GLY A 142 -2.94 13.56 -13.22
C GLY A 142 -3.50 12.84 -14.46
N ALA A 143 -3.09 13.32 -15.62
CA ALA A 143 -3.60 12.82 -16.90
C ALA A 143 -3.25 11.35 -17.18
N GLU A 144 -2.12 10.89 -16.67
CA GLU A 144 -1.68 9.51 -16.84
C GLU A 144 -2.58 8.54 -16.06
N ASN A 145 -2.86 8.80 -14.79
CA ASN A 145 -3.77 7.98 -14.01
C ASN A 145 -5.18 7.99 -14.58
N LEU A 146 -5.71 9.16 -14.96
CA LEU A 146 -7.02 9.26 -15.62
C LEU A 146 -7.08 8.47 -16.93
N PHE A 147 -5.97 8.40 -17.68
CA PHE A 147 -5.90 7.55 -18.88
C PHE A 147 -6.02 6.06 -18.52
N TYR A 148 -5.35 5.62 -17.47
CA TYR A 148 -5.36 4.22 -17.05
C TYR A 148 -6.60 3.82 -16.23
N ASP A 149 -7.28 4.78 -15.60
CA ASP A 149 -8.57 4.55 -14.95
C ASP A 149 -9.70 4.32 -15.97
N LYS A 150 -9.46 4.70 -17.24
CA LYS A 150 -10.41 4.57 -18.32
C LYS A 150 -10.31 3.19 -18.97
N ASP A 151 -11.44 2.48 -19.05
CA ASP A 151 -11.52 1.22 -19.79
C ASP A 151 -11.19 1.45 -21.28
N PRO A 152 -10.22 0.73 -21.87
CA PRO A 152 -9.77 0.98 -23.23
C PRO A 152 -10.80 0.61 -24.31
N ALA A 153 -11.73 -0.29 -24.02
CA ALA A 153 -12.72 -0.77 -24.98
C ALA A 153 -14.00 0.10 -24.99
N THR A 154 -14.46 0.52 -23.80
CA THR A 154 -15.74 1.22 -23.62
C THR A 154 -15.57 2.70 -23.38
N GLY A 155 -14.42 3.12 -22.85
CA GLY A 155 -14.17 4.48 -22.42
C GLY A 155 -14.78 4.85 -21.07
N THR A 156 -15.38 3.89 -20.34
CA THR A 156 -15.94 4.08 -19.01
C THR A 156 -14.85 4.30 -17.96
N VAL A 157 -15.17 4.99 -16.87
CA VAL A 157 -14.30 5.23 -15.71
C VAL A 157 -15.06 4.77 -14.47
N TYR A 158 -14.69 3.63 -13.92
CA TYR A 158 -15.36 3.07 -12.74
C TYR A 158 -14.65 3.37 -11.43
N MET A 159 -13.43 3.87 -11.48
CA MET A 159 -12.62 4.17 -10.30
C MET A 159 -11.72 5.37 -10.54
N LEU A 160 -11.28 6.00 -9.45
CA LEU A 160 -10.26 7.05 -9.48
C LEU A 160 -9.17 6.69 -8.47
N GLN A 161 -7.93 6.66 -8.94
CA GLN A 161 -6.78 6.34 -8.10
C GLN A 161 -6.30 7.54 -7.31
N GLY A 162 -5.84 7.29 -6.09
CA GLY A 162 -5.13 8.29 -5.31
C GLY A 162 -3.72 8.57 -5.86
N ALA A 163 -3.23 9.77 -5.64
CA ALA A 163 -1.84 10.11 -5.95
C ALA A 163 -0.88 9.44 -4.96
N MET A 164 0.23 8.92 -5.46
CA MET A 164 1.28 8.29 -4.66
C MET A 164 2.55 9.17 -4.66
N PRO A 165 2.73 10.04 -3.67
CA PRO A 165 3.86 10.96 -3.62
C PRO A 165 5.21 10.25 -3.47
N ASN A 166 5.21 9.06 -2.90
CA ASN A 166 6.42 8.25 -2.75
C ASN A 166 6.19 6.83 -3.30
N ASN A 167 6.82 6.52 -4.42
CA ASN A 167 6.79 5.21 -5.06
C ASN A 167 7.88 4.25 -4.56
N GLY A 168 8.80 4.70 -3.71
CA GLY A 168 9.76 3.86 -3.01
C GLY A 168 9.10 3.18 -1.82
N ARG A 169 9.29 1.87 -1.67
CA ARG A 169 8.57 1.09 -0.67
C ARG A 169 9.48 0.57 0.44
N ILE A 170 10.50 -0.18 0.09
CA ILE A 170 11.22 -1.07 1.00
C ILE A 170 12.66 -0.62 1.15
N THR A 171 13.15 -0.71 2.40
CA THR A 171 14.54 -0.51 2.78
C THR A 171 14.96 -1.59 3.77
N THR A 172 16.22 -1.97 3.73
CA THR A 172 16.80 -2.87 4.73
C THR A 172 17.40 -2.03 5.86
N PHE A 173 17.20 -2.48 7.10
CA PHE A 173 17.70 -1.81 8.29
C PHE A 173 18.63 -2.74 9.09
N ILE A 174 19.65 -2.14 9.71
CA ILE A 174 20.62 -2.87 10.53
C ILE A 174 20.98 -2.08 11.80
N ARG A 175 21.31 -2.77 12.88
CA ARG A 175 21.76 -2.17 14.15
C ARG A 175 23.15 -1.57 14.01
N GLN A 176 23.23 -0.24 14.01
CA GLN A 176 24.51 0.49 13.92
C GLN A 176 25.39 0.27 15.15
N ASP A 177 24.81 0.30 16.33
CA ASP A 177 25.54 0.08 17.59
C ASP A 177 26.15 -1.33 17.68
N TRP A 178 25.51 -2.35 17.11
CA TRP A 178 26.09 -3.69 17.03
C TRP A 178 27.28 -3.76 16.06
N LEU A 179 27.14 -3.11 14.90
CA LEU A 179 28.28 -2.97 13.96
C LEU A 179 29.46 -2.28 14.65
N ASN A 180 29.22 -1.15 15.32
CA ASN A 180 30.25 -0.40 16.03
C ASN A 180 30.90 -1.23 17.13
N LYS A 181 30.11 -1.96 17.93
CA LYS A 181 30.57 -2.78 19.05
C LYS A 181 31.47 -3.92 18.60
N LEU A 182 31.20 -4.49 17.42
CA LEU A 182 32.00 -5.56 16.82
C LEU A 182 33.10 -5.04 15.87
N GLY A 183 33.18 -3.74 15.62
CA GLY A 183 34.14 -3.14 14.70
C GLY A 183 33.90 -3.52 13.22
N LEU A 184 32.63 -3.77 12.86
CA LEU A 184 32.23 -4.15 11.50
C LEU A 184 31.86 -2.92 10.67
N ALA A 185 32.17 -2.98 9.39
CA ALA A 185 31.69 -1.99 8.42
C ALA A 185 30.20 -2.22 8.09
N VAL A 186 29.54 -1.18 7.61
CA VAL A 186 28.20 -1.29 7.05
C VAL A 186 28.26 -2.15 5.78
N PRO A 187 27.49 -3.25 5.69
CA PRO A 187 27.53 -4.12 4.52
C PRO A 187 26.97 -3.44 3.27
N THR A 188 27.61 -3.68 2.13
CA THR A 188 27.26 -3.14 0.81
C THR A 188 26.93 -4.22 -0.21
N THR A 189 27.19 -5.48 0.13
CA THR A 189 26.87 -6.66 -0.71
C THR A 189 26.08 -7.69 0.09
N THR A 190 25.37 -8.58 -0.61
CA THR A 190 24.63 -9.68 0.01
C THR A 190 25.55 -10.58 0.85
N GLN A 191 26.78 -10.84 0.38
CA GLN A 191 27.75 -11.65 1.12
C GLN A 191 28.23 -10.95 2.39
N GLU A 192 28.56 -9.65 2.32
CA GLU A 192 28.95 -8.88 3.51
C GLU A 192 27.82 -8.83 4.52
N PHE A 193 26.56 -8.70 4.06
CA PHE A 193 25.39 -8.73 4.94
C PHE A 193 25.24 -10.09 5.64
N HIS A 194 25.38 -11.20 4.89
CA HIS A 194 25.41 -12.53 5.48
C HIS A 194 26.49 -12.66 6.56
N ASP A 195 27.73 -12.23 6.25
CA ASP A 195 28.85 -12.32 7.18
C ASP A 195 28.61 -11.50 8.46
N VAL A 196 27.95 -10.36 8.35
CA VAL A 196 27.52 -9.54 9.49
C VAL A 196 26.47 -10.28 10.31
N LEU A 197 25.48 -10.92 9.70
CA LEU A 197 24.47 -11.71 10.43
C LEU A 197 25.10 -12.89 11.18
N VAL A 198 26.07 -13.57 10.58
CA VAL A 198 26.89 -14.60 11.23
C VAL A 198 27.63 -14.02 12.44
N ALA A 199 28.26 -12.85 12.26
CA ALA A 199 28.97 -12.19 13.36
C ALA A 199 28.02 -11.79 14.49
N PHE A 200 26.81 -11.35 14.21
CA PHE A 200 25.80 -11.06 15.24
C PHE A 200 25.41 -12.30 16.03
N ARG A 201 25.08 -13.41 15.34
CA ARG A 201 24.77 -14.69 15.95
C ARG A 201 25.92 -15.18 16.86
N ASP A 202 27.11 -15.18 16.33
CA ASP A 202 28.28 -15.77 17.01
C ASP A 202 28.78 -14.91 18.18
N ASN A 203 28.38 -13.62 18.25
CA ASN A 203 28.73 -12.70 19.33
C ASN A 203 27.52 -12.28 20.18
N ALA A 204 26.47 -13.10 20.26
CA ALA A 204 25.24 -12.80 20.99
C ALA A 204 25.49 -12.40 22.45
N GLU A 205 26.38 -13.11 23.17
CA GLU A 205 26.76 -12.79 24.56
C GLU A 205 27.40 -11.39 24.65
N THR A 206 28.25 -11.02 23.69
CA THR A 206 28.86 -9.70 23.66
C THR A 206 27.82 -8.61 23.42
N LEU A 207 26.84 -8.85 22.54
CA LEU A 207 25.84 -7.88 22.13
C LEU A 207 24.72 -7.72 23.17
N LEU A 208 24.17 -8.83 23.68
CA LEU A 208 22.97 -8.87 24.50
C LEU A 208 23.22 -9.31 25.96
N GLY A 209 24.43 -9.78 26.30
CA GLY A 209 24.73 -10.23 27.66
C GLY A 209 23.86 -11.39 28.12
N ALA A 210 23.09 -11.19 29.18
CA ALA A 210 22.21 -12.22 29.74
C ALA A 210 21.04 -12.63 28.83
N ASP A 211 20.71 -11.82 27.85
CA ASP A 211 19.64 -12.05 26.88
C ASP A 211 20.16 -12.64 25.54
N ALA A 212 21.35 -13.20 25.52
CA ALA A 212 21.99 -13.77 24.32
C ALA A 212 21.14 -14.84 23.62
N ASP A 213 20.33 -15.58 24.37
CA ASP A 213 19.40 -16.58 23.84
C ASP A 213 18.21 -16.00 23.08
N LYS A 214 17.96 -14.70 23.20
CA LYS A 214 16.93 -13.96 22.48
C LYS A 214 17.44 -13.34 21.17
N MET A 215 18.71 -13.57 20.82
CA MET A 215 19.31 -13.02 19.60
C MET A 215 18.57 -13.45 18.35
N VAL A 216 18.18 -12.47 17.55
CA VAL A 216 17.63 -12.63 16.20
C VAL A 216 18.49 -11.82 15.25
N PRO A 217 19.42 -12.46 14.50
CA PRO A 217 20.27 -11.72 13.56
C PRO A 217 19.47 -11.00 12.49
N TYR A 218 18.48 -11.69 11.88
CA TYR A 218 17.56 -11.15 10.87
C TYR A 218 16.13 -11.62 11.13
N THR A 219 15.17 -10.69 11.09
CA THR A 219 13.77 -11.04 11.24
C THR A 219 12.99 -10.90 9.94
N THR A 220 11.92 -11.69 9.83
CA THR A 220 10.93 -11.67 8.75
C THR A 220 9.56 -12.02 9.33
N SER A 221 8.52 -11.98 8.50
CA SER A 221 7.16 -12.41 8.84
C SER A 221 6.63 -13.41 7.81
N THR A 222 5.38 -13.85 7.98
CA THR A 222 4.70 -14.71 6.99
C THR A 222 4.44 -14.02 5.64
N ASP A 223 4.46 -12.68 5.58
CA ASP A 223 4.52 -11.92 4.32
C ASP A 223 5.97 -11.86 3.78
N ILE A 224 6.53 -13.03 3.52
CA ILE A 224 7.92 -13.21 3.10
C ILE A 224 8.21 -12.43 1.82
N GLY A 225 7.27 -12.39 0.89
CA GLY A 225 7.43 -11.65 -0.37
C GLY A 225 7.69 -10.16 -0.15
N TRP A 226 7.07 -9.55 0.87
CA TRP A 226 7.34 -8.18 1.26
C TRP A 226 8.64 -8.02 2.06
N ARG A 227 8.80 -8.90 3.05
CA ARG A 227 9.88 -8.82 4.03
C ARG A 227 11.23 -9.31 3.50
N ASN A 228 11.28 -9.80 2.26
CA ASN A 228 12.49 -10.29 1.59
C ASN A 228 12.58 -9.82 0.13
N ASP A 229 11.80 -8.82 -0.25
CA ASP A 229 11.63 -8.36 -1.63
C ASP A 229 12.97 -7.97 -2.27
N LEU A 230 13.75 -7.07 -1.65
CA LEU A 230 15.02 -6.58 -2.22
C LEU A 230 16.03 -7.69 -2.48
N MET A 231 16.07 -8.71 -1.62
CA MET A 231 16.94 -9.87 -1.84
C MET A 231 16.43 -10.70 -3.02
N SER A 232 15.11 -10.96 -3.08
CA SER A 232 14.53 -11.79 -4.14
C SER A 232 14.63 -11.13 -5.51
N ILE A 233 14.36 -9.83 -5.61
CA ILE A 233 14.45 -9.11 -6.89
C ILE A 233 15.89 -8.87 -7.34
N SER A 234 16.90 -8.99 -6.46
CA SER A 234 18.31 -8.90 -6.87
C SER A 234 18.73 -9.99 -7.85
N PHE A 235 17.99 -11.09 -7.91
CA PHE A 235 18.19 -12.18 -8.88
C PHE A 235 17.41 -12.00 -10.18
N VAL A 236 16.51 -11.02 -10.26
CA VAL A 236 15.74 -10.75 -11.49
C VAL A 236 16.68 -10.11 -12.52
N PRO A 237 16.75 -10.63 -13.77
CA PRO A 237 17.63 -10.08 -14.79
C PRO A 237 17.34 -8.61 -15.10
N ASP A 238 18.38 -7.81 -15.36
CA ASP A 238 18.22 -6.39 -15.70
C ASP A 238 17.50 -6.17 -17.04
N ASP A 239 17.59 -7.13 -17.95
CA ASP A 239 16.99 -7.11 -19.29
C ASP A 239 15.57 -7.71 -19.33
N VAL A 240 14.97 -8.01 -18.17
CA VAL A 240 13.56 -8.44 -18.11
C VAL A 240 12.67 -7.38 -18.78
N THR A 241 11.80 -7.81 -19.70
CA THR A 241 10.97 -6.88 -20.47
C THR A 241 9.77 -6.37 -19.67
N ASP A 242 9.20 -5.24 -20.07
CA ASP A 242 7.99 -4.70 -19.43
C ASP A 242 6.78 -5.62 -19.64
N GLU A 243 6.72 -6.32 -20.77
CA GLU A 243 5.71 -7.34 -21.03
C GLU A 243 5.82 -8.50 -20.04
N THR A 244 7.04 -8.97 -19.76
CA THR A 244 7.27 -10.01 -18.74
C THR A 244 6.85 -9.53 -17.36
N LEU A 245 7.21 -8.31 -16.99
CA LEU A 245 6.81 -7.71 -15.72
C LEU A 245 5.29 -7.56 -15.63
N TYR A 246 4.61 -7.21 -16.73
CA TYR A 246 3.15 -7.15 -16.78
C TYR A 246 2.52 -8.54 -16.64
N VAL A 247 2.93 -9.51 -17.45
CA VAL A 247 2.32 -10.86 -17.49
C VAL A 247 2.43 -11.57 -16.13
N TYR A 248 3.58 -11.44 -15.47
CA TYR A 248 3.89 -12.14 -14.23
C TYR A 248 3.76 -11.27 -12.98
N GLY A 249 3.51 -9.97 -13.10
CA GLY A 249 3.47 -9.00 -12.01
C GLY A 249 2.07 -8.69 -11.49
N TYR A 250 1.09 -9.58 -11.64
CA TYR A 250 -0.23 -9.39 -11.05
C TYR A 250 -0.24 -9.55 -9.52
N ASP A 251 0.77 -10.20 -8.98
CA ASP A 251 1.02 -10.28 -7.54
C ASP A 251 2.07 -9.21 -7.16
N ASP A 252 1.72 -8.32 -6.23
CA ASP A 252 2.56 -7.22 -5.75
C ASP A 252 3.79 -7.67 -4.93
N ARG A 253 3.97 -8.99 -4.75
CA ARG A 253 5.13 -9.62 -4.11
C ARG A 253 6.13 -10.21 -5.11
N HIS A 254 5.93 -9.99 -6.40
CA HIS A 254 6.85 -10.36 -7.47
C HIS A 254 7.15 -11.87 -7.59
N LEU A 255 6.30 -12.73 -6.99
CA LEU A 255 6.52 -14.19 -6.88
C LEU A 255 6.93 -14.86 -8.19
N LEU A 256 6.34 -14.46 -9.30
CA LEU A 256 6.53 -15.09 -10.61
C LEU A 256 7.62 -14.43 -11.46
N TYR A 257 8.33 -13.43 -10.95
CA TYR A 257 9.41 -12.83 -11.70
C TYR A 257 10.55 -13.82 -11.93
N PRO A 258 11.24 -13.71 -13.08
CA PRO A 258 12.35 -14.60 -13.39
C PRO A 258 13.40 -14.62 -12.26
N ASN A 259 13.87 -15.82 -11.91
CA ASN A 259 14.87 -16.06 -10.88
C ASN A 259 14.51 -15.63 -9.44
N TYR A 260 13.28 -15.18 -9.17
CA TYR A 260 12.82 -14.83 -7.82
C TYR A 260 13.03 -15.96 -6.80
N LYS A 261 12.88 -17.22 -7.25
CA LYS A 261 13.13 -18.45 -6.46
C LYS A 261 14.49 -18.42 -5.76
N GLU A 262 15.52 -17.86 -6.37
CA GLU A 262 16.89 -17.88 -5.83
C GLU A 262 17.04 -16.99 -4.60
N GLY A 263 16.30 -15.89 -4.52
CA GLY A 263 16.22 -15.07 -3.30
C GLY A 263 15.58 -15.81 -2.13
N ILE A 264 14.52 -16.57 -2.41
CA ILE A 264 13.86 -17.40 -1.39
C ILE A 264 14.74 -18.58 -0.98
N ARG A 265 15.51 -19.16 -1.92
CA ARG A 265 16.53 -20.17 -1.63
C ARG A 265 17.62 -19.62 -0.70
N THR A 266 18.05 -18.38 -0.93
CA THR A 266 19.01 -17.69 -0.06
C THR A 266 18.45 -17.54 1.35
N LEU A 267 17.19 -17.11 1.48
CA LEU A 267 16.53 -16.99 2.78
C LEU A 267 16.37 -18.35 3.49
N ASN A 268 16.04 -19.43 2.74
CA ASN A 268 16.00 -20.78 3.28
C ASN A 268 17.37 -21.23 3.82
N ALA A 269 18.45 -20.97 3.09
CA ALA A 269 19.81 -21.27 3.58
C ALA A 269 20.09 -20.53 4.89
N TRP A 270 19.81 -19.23 4.97
CA TRP A 270 20.00 -18.43 6.19
C TRP A 270 19.11 -18.88 7.34
N TYR A 271 17.89 -19.33 7.05
CA TYR A 271 17.02 -19.92 8.07
C TYR A 271 17.63 -21.19 8.68
N ASN A 272 18.13 -22.09 7.84
CA ASN A 272 18.76 -23.34 8.27
C ASN A 272 20.12 -23.09 8.97
N GLU A 273 20.81 -21.98 8.67
CA GLU A 273 22.00 -21.52 9.40
C GLU A 273 21.68 -20.89 10.76
N GLY A 274 20.40 -20.65 11.07
CA GLY A 274 19.98 -19.97 12.30
C GLY A 274 20.20 -18.46 12.29
N LEU A 275 20.25 -17.84 11.11
CA LEU A 275 20.37 -16.39 10.95
C LEU A 275 19.02 -15.69 10.91
N VAL A 276 17.96 -16.41 10.54
CA VAL A 276 16.58 -15.88 10.48
C VAL A 276 15.82 -16.29 11.73
N TRP A 277 14.94 -15.41 12.21
CA TRP A 277 14.05 -15.70 13.33
C TRP A 277 13.29 -17.01 13.14
N LYS A 278 13.52 -17.96 14.03
CA LYS A 278 13.00 -19.32 13.88
C LYS A 278 11.48 -19.42 13.91
N ASP A 279 10.87 -18.57 14.73
CA ASP A 279 9.47 -18.68 15.10
C ASP A 279 8.57 -17.74 14.26
N PHE A 280 9.10 -17.09 13.23
CA PHE A 280 8.36 -16.11 12.42
C PHE A 280 7.03 -16.67 11.87
N ALA A 281 7.01 -17.96 11.53
CA ALA A 281 5.85 -18.62 10.97
C ALA A 281 4.73 -18.95 11.98
N LEU A 282 4.97 -18.73 13.27
CA LEU A 282 3.97 -18.94 14.34
C LEU A 282 3.07 -17.72 14.56
N TYR A 283 3.45 -16.58 14.04
CA TYR A 283 2.76 -15.31 14.25
C TYR A 283 2.14 -14.80 12.95
N THR A 284 0.88 -14.37 13.03
CA THR A 284 0.12 -13.86 11.88
C THR A 284 0.09 -12.33 11.81
N ASP A 285 0.63 -11.66 12.86
CA ASP A 285 0.77 -10.21 12.91
C ASP A 285 2.18 -9.81 13.36
N SER A 286 2.51 -8.52 13.28
CA SER A 286 3.84 -8.00 13.60
C SER A 286 4.09 -7.76 15.09
N THR A 287 3.13 -8.02 15.97
CA THR A 287 3.22 -7.59 17.38
C THR A 287 4.45 -8.15 18.08
N GLU A 288 4.71 -9.46 17.97
CA GLU A 288 5.86 -10.09 18.64
C GLU A 288 7.19 -9.65 18.01
N GLU A 289 7.22 -9.54 16.69
CA GLU A 289 8.38 -9.02 15.96
C GLU A 289 8.72 -7.59 16.37
N ASP A 290 7.72 -6.71 16.42
CA ASP A 290 7.88 -5.33 16.88
C ASP A 290 8.37 -5.26 18.33
N ASN A 291 7.84 -6.10 19.19
CA ASN A 291 8.27 -6.19 20.60
C ASN A 291 9.75 -6.59 20.71
N MET A 292 10.20 -7.55 19.90
CA MET A 292 11.61 -7.95 19.88
C MET A 292 12.52 -6.84 19.34
N MET A 293 12.09 -6.12 18.28
CA MET A 293 12.81 -4.95 17.75
C MET A 293 12.90 -3.82 18.79
N LYS A 294 11.79 -3.50 19.44
CA LYS A 294 11.71 -2.50 20.52
C LYS A 294 12.56 -2.87 21.75
N ALA A 295 12.65 -4.15 22.06
CA ALA A 295 13.48 -4.66 23.15
C ALA A 295 14.98 -4.73 22.80
N GLY A 296 15.34 -4.57 21.52
CA GLY A 296 16.71 -4.56 21.04
C GLY A 296 17.31 -5.93 20.73
N TYR A 297 16.50 -6.97 20.52
CA TYR A 297 16.96 -8.34 20.26
C TYR A 297 17.20 -8.65 18.78
N VAL A 298 16.78 -7.76 17.87
CA VAL A 298 16.86 -7.94 16.42
C VAL A 298 18.02 -7.15 15.84
N GLY A 299 18.85 -7.81 15.03
CA GLY A 299 20.01 -7.21 14.36
C GLY A 299 19.68 -6.47 13.07
N ALA A 300 18.85 -7.08 12.23
CA ALA A 300 18.48 -6.52 10.93
C ALA A 300 17.07 -6.97 10.50
N PHE A 301 16.44 -6.19 9.61
CA PHE A 301 15.15 -6.51 9.01
C PHE A 301 14.95 -5.71 7.72
N MET A 302 13.99 -6.15 6.89
CA MET A 302 13.53 -5.45 5.70
C MET A 302 12.06 -5.06 5.87
N HIS A 303 11.74 -3.79 5.63
CA HIS A 303 10.36 -3.31 5.73
C HIS A 303 10.19 -1.99 4.97
N ASN A 304 8.99 -1.39 5.02
CA ASN A 304 8.78 -0.04 4.51
C ASN A 304 9.85 0.91 5.04
N TRP A 305 10.32 1.81 4.17
CA TRP A 305 11.44 2.71 4.46
C TRP A 305 11.28 3.56 5.73
N ASP A 306 10.04 3.81 6.15
CA ASP A 306 9.73 4.60 7.35
C ASP A 306 9.25 3.75 8.55
N TYR A 307 9.15 2.42 8.39
CA TYR A 307 8.56 1.55 9.40
C TYR A 307 9.14 1.71 10.80
N PRO A 308 10.45 1.74 11.02
CA PRO A 308 11.01 1.87 12.35
C PRO A 308 10.74 3.24 13.00
N PHE A 309 10.31 4.24 12.21
CA PHE A 309 10.11 5.62 12.68
C PHE A 309 8.65 5.97 12.93
N ARG A 310 7.71 5.15 12.47
CA ARG A 310 6.26 5.39 12.58
C ARG A 310 5.81 5.37 14.05
N ASN A 311 4.69 6.06 14.32
CA ASN A 311 3.99 6.07 15.62
C ASN A 311 4.71 6.86 16.74
N GLY A 312 5.59 7.80 16.40
CA GLY A 312 6.18 8.75 17.35
C GLY A 312 6.87 8.06 18.54
N GLU A 313 6.40 8.32 19.75
CA GLU A 313 6.94 7.73 21.00
C GLU A 313 6.81 6.20 21.07
N ASP A 314 5.86 5.61 20.36
CA ASP A 314 5.64 4.17 20.28
C ASP A 314 6.39 3.50 19.12
N SER A 315 7.15 4.28 18.34
CA SER A 315 7.97 3.76 17.24
C SER A 315 8.98 2.72 17.73
N ILE A 316 9.39 1.84 16.83
CA ILE A 316 10.48 0.88 17.09
C ILE A 316 11.74 1.63 17.52
N ALA A 317 12.12 2.68 16.80
CA ALA A 317 13.33 3.45 17.08
C ALA A 317 13.28 4.17 18.44
N ALA A 318 12.16 4.82 18.78
CA ALA A 318 12.03 5.49 20.09
C ALA A 318 12.07 4.51 21.25
N ASN A 319 11.42 3.35 21.13
CA ASN A 319 11.45 2.31 22.14
C ASN A 319 12.83 1.64 22.24
N LEU A 320 13.51 1.43 21.12
CA LEU A 320 14.86 0.88 21.10
C LEU A 320 15.83 1.78 21.89
N ILE A 321 15.81 3.09 21.62
CA ILE A 321 16.62 4.07 22.37
C ILE A 321 16.30 4.03 23.87
N ARG A 322 15.02 4.00 24.21
CA ARG A 322 14.57 3.96 25.61
C ARG A 322 15.00 2.70 26.35
N ASN A 323 14.94 1.55 25.70
CA ASN A 323 15.18 0.26 26.30
C ASN A 323 16.66 -0.16 26.31
N VAL A 324 17.43 0.28 25.31
CA VAL A 324 18.83 -0.15 25.12
C VAL A 324 19.82 0.97 25.40
N GLY A 325 19.52 2.20 24.97
CA GLY A 325 20.39 3.37 25.15
C GLY A 325 20.43 4.27 23.93
N GLU A 326 20.95 5.49 24.12
CA GLU A 326 20.97 6.55 23.11
C GLU A 326 21.74 6.19 21.83
N ASP A 327 22.71 5.29 21.91
CA ASP A 327 23.51 4.84 20.77
C ASP A 327 22.81 3.74 19.95
N ALA A 328 21.71 3.15 20.46
CA ALA A 328 20.98 2.09 19.79
C ALA A 328 20.13 2.64 18.66
N MET A 329 20.49 2.31 17.43
CA MET A 329 19.82 2.83 16.23
C MET A 329 19.79 1.82 15.10
N TYR A 330 18.66 1.73 14.41
CA TYR A 330 18.57 1.11 13.09
C TYR A 330 18.92 2.12 12.03
N ILE A 331 19.94 1.82 11.24
CA ILE A 331 20.30 2.59 10.05
C ILE A 331 19.86 1.88 8.78
N PRO A 332 19.46 2.61 7.73
CA PRO A 332 19.17 2.02 6.44
C PRO A 332 20.45 1.58 5.73
N ILE A 333 20.36 0.47 5.00
CA ILE A 333 21.44 -0.06 4.16
C ILE A 333 20.90 -0.47 2.80
N ASP A 334 21.80 -0.57 1.80
CA ASP A 334 21.49 -0.94 0.43
C ASP A 334 22.53 -1.97 -0.06
N CYS A 335 22.29 -3.26 0.25
CA CYS A 335 23.29 -4.31 0.13
C CYS A 335 22.94 -5.48 -0.80
N PHE A 336 21.70 -5.58 -1.30
CA PHE A 336 21.29 -6.68 -2.17
C PHE A 336 21.59 -6.36 -3.64
N GLN A 337 22.84 -6.51 -4.01
CA GLN A 337 23.31 -6.21 -5.36
C GLN A 337 23.07 -7.37 -6.31
N ASN A 338 22.68 -7.06 -7.55
CA ASN A 338 22.65 -8.00 -8.65
C ASN A 338 24.06 -8.22 -9.23
N ASP A 339 24.17 -9.02 -10.29
CA ASP A 339 25.45 -9.32 -10.97
C ASP A 339 26.16 -8.07 -11.54
N ALA A 340 25.42 -6.98 -11.78
CA ALA A 340 25.97 -5.70 -12.22
C ALA A 340 26.44 -4.81 -11.05
N GLY A 341 26.35 -5.26 -9.81
CA GLY A 341 26.70 -4.49 -8.62
C GLY A 341 25.66 -3.41 -8.28
N ILE A 342 24.41 -3.58 -8.69
CA ILE A 342 23.32 -2.62 -8.51
C ILE A 342 22.26 -3.23 -7.59
N THR A 343 21.86 -2.51 -6.56
CA THR A 343 20.67 -2.86 -5.80
C THR A 343 19.42 -2.36 -6.52
N ARG A 344 18.82 -3.25 -7.33
CA ARG A 344 17.61 -2.95 -8.10
C ARG A 344 16.38 -2.88 -7.20
N LYS A 345 15.49 -1.91 -7.47
CA LYS A 345 14.14 -1.85 -6.91
C LYS A 345 13.13 -1.85 -8.03
N PHE A 346 12.02 -2.56 -7.84
CA PHE A 346 10.83 -2.32 -8.64
C PHE A 346 9.96 -1.33 -7.88
N LEU A 347 9.88 -0.12 -8.41
CA LEU A 347 9.07 0.93 -7.81
C LEU A 347 7.60 0.70 -8.15
N GLY A 348 6.72 1.02 -7.22
CA GLY A 348 5.30 1.05 -7.52
C GLY A 348 5.04 1.96 -8.71
N SER A 349 4.27 1.50 -9.68
CA SER A 349 3.74 2.39 -10.71
C SER A 349 2.90 3.45 -10.01
N VAL A 350 2.99 4.71 -10.47
CA VAL A 350 2.00 5.73 -10.06
C VAL A 350 0.60 5.34 -10.52
N VAL A 351 0.51 4.32 -11.35
CA VAL A 351 -0.73 3.83 -11.96
C VAL A 351 -1.04 2.43 -11.42
N GLY A 352 -2.27 2.23 -10.95
CA GLY A 352 -2.87 0.92 -10.70
C GLY A 352 -2.54 0.25 -9.37
N SER A 353 -1.59 0.74 -8.59
CA SER A 353 -1.11 0.04 -7.39
C SER A 353 -1.65 0.55 -6.07
N ASP A 354 -2.43 1.64 -6.07
CA ASP A 354 -2.85 2.26 -4.82
C ASP A 354 -4.36 2.25 -4.60
N ARG A 355 -4.79 2.88 -3.48
CA ARG A 355 -6.19 2.97 -3.10
C ARG A 355 -7.00 3.67 -4.18
N LYS A 356 -8.13 3.07 -4.54
CA LYS A 356 -9.09 3.57 -5.49
C LYS A 356 -10.36 4.01 -4.78
N SER A 357 -10.97 5.08 -5.25
CA SER A 357 -12.33 5.47 -4.91
C SER A 357 -13.28 5.10 -6.04
N PHE A 358 -14.51 4.74 -5.70
CA PHE A 358 -15.57 4.50 -6.65
C PHE A 358 -16.93 4.86 -6.04
N LEU A 359 -17.92 5.07 -6.90
CA LEU A 359 -19.28 5.35 -6.49
C LEU A 359 -20.16 4.14 -6.83
N PRO A 360 -20.79 3.48 -5.83
CA PRO A 360 -21.73 2.40 -6.11
C PRO A 360 -22.97 2.93 -6.83
N ALA A 361 -23.67 2.05 -7.57
CA ALA A 361 -24.89 2.42 -8.30
C ALA A 361 -26.03 2.88 -7.39
N THR A 362 -25.91 2.70 -6.09
CA THR A 362 -26.82 3.21 -5.05
C THR A 362 -26.57 4.66 -4.66
N CYS A 363 -25.47 5.28 -5.12
CA CYS A 363 -25.19 6.69 -4.85
C CYS A 363 -26.19 7.59 -5.59
N ASP A 364 -26.98 8.31 -4.84
CA ASP A 364 -28.02 9.21 -5.39
C ASP A 364 -27.47 10.62 -5.73
N GLU A 365 -26.28 10.97 -5.19
CA GLU A 365 -25.66 12.29 -5.30
C GLU A 365 -24.24 12.26 -5.90
N PRO A 366 -24.04 11.74 -7.14
CA PRO A 366 -22.70 11.53 -7.73
C PRO A 366 -21.87 12.81 -7.85
N LEU A 367 -22.50 13.96 -8.20
CA LEU A 367 -21.78 15.24 -8.28
C LEU A 367 -21.30 15.70 -6.88
N ALA A 368 -22.13 15.57 -5.84
CA ALA A 368 -21.73 15.93 -4.49
C ALA A 368 -20.58 15.04 -4.00
N ALA A 369 -20.60 13.74 -4.34
CA ALA A 369 -19.51 12.80 -4.07
C ALA A 369 -18.22 13.20 -4.79
N LEU A 370 -18.28 13.55 -6.08
CA LEU A 370 -17.10 14.02 -6.83
C LEU A 370 -16.56 15.36 -6.30
N LEU A 371 -17.43 16.27 -5.87
CA LEU A 371 -17.00 17.53 -5.24
C LEU A 371 -16.33 17.29 -3.87
N TYR A 372 -16.75 16.25 -3.12
CA TYR A 372 -16.02 15.82 -1.92
C TYR A 372 -14.61 15.32 -2.29
N LEU A 373 -14.49 14.43 -3.28
CA LEU A 373 -13.18 13.97 -3.76
C LEU A 373 -12.29 15.13 -4.25
N ASN A 374 -12.89 16.13 -4.93
CA ASN A 374 -12.20 17.34 -5.33
C ASN A 374 -11.72 18.17 -4.13
N PHE A 375 -12.56 18.34 -3.10
CA PHE A 375 -12.22 19.09 -1.90
C PHE A 375 -11.06 18.46 -1.13
N ILE A 376 -11.08 17.14 -0.94
CA ILE A 376 -9.98 16.43 -0.26
C ILE A 376 -8.71 16.30 -1.11
N SER A 377 -8.78 16.64 -2.39
CA SER A 377 -7.63 16.68 -3.33
C SER A 377 -6.97 18.06 -3.38
N SER A 378 -7.60 19.10 -2.85
CA SER A 378 -7.03 20.45 -2.88
C SER A 378 -5.76 20.55 -2.02
N ALA A 379 -4.76 21.28 -2.49
CA ALA A 379 -3.50 21.46 -1.79
C ALA A 379 -3.68 22.02 -0.36
N GLU A 380 -4.67 22.88 -0.15
CA GLU A 380 -5.00 23.44 1.16
C GLU A 380 -5.52 22.36 2.11
N THR A 381 -6.47 21.56 1.66
CA THR A 381 -7.06 20.48 2.47
C THR A 381 -6.04 19.40 2.78
N ILE A 382 -5.27 18.93 1.79
CA ILE A 382 -4.20 17.95 2.01
C ILE A 382 -3.19 18.48 3.04
N LYS A 383 -2.72 19.71 2.87
CA LYS A 383 -1.80 20.35 3.81
C LYS A 383 -2.38 20.32 5.22
N TYR A 384 -3.62 20.80 5.42
CA TYR A 384 -4.24 20.83 6.75
C TYR A 384 -4.34 19.42 7.35
N LEU A 385 -4.83 18.44 6.59
CA LEU A 385 -4.98 17.07 7.07
C LEU A 385 -3.63 16.42 7.41
N GLN A 386 -2.58 16.75 6.66
CA GLN A 386 -1.26 16.15 6.88
C GLN A 386 -0.42 16.87 7.93
N THR A 387 -0.54 18.20 8.06
CA THR A 387 0.28 18.98 8.98
C THR A 387 -0.47 19.51 10.20
N GLY A 388 -1.78 19.79 10.10
CA GLY A 388 -2.58 20.41 11.16
C GLY A 388 -2.35 21.91 11.29
N LEU A 389 -2.28 22.41 12.53
CA LEU A 389 -2.12 23.83 12.87
C LEU A 389 -0.69 24.17 13.24
N GLU A 390 -0.21 25.31 12.76
CA GLU A 390 1.10 25.86 13.13
C GLU A 390 1.17 26.11 14.65
N CYS A 391 2.34 25.87 15.21
CA CYS A 391 2.63 25.94 16.65
C CYS A 391 1.88 24.91 17.52
N THR A 392 1.00 24.10 16.94
CA THR A 392 0.30 23.01 17.63
C THR A 392 0.78 21.64 17.11
N ASN A 393 0.74 21.45 15.80
CA ASN A 393 1.05 20.19 15.15
C ASN A 393 2.34 20.24 14.34
N PHE A 394 2.77 21.43 13.95
CA PHE A 394 4.05 21.66 13.27
C PHE A 394 4.62 23.05 13.58
N VAL A 395 5.90 23.21 13.30
CA VAL A 395 6.56 24.51 13.19
C VAL A 395 7.25 24.61 11.84
N MET A 396 7.35 25.84 11.33
CA MET A 396 8.10 26.09 10.09
C MET A 396 9.60 26.01 10.38
N ALA A 397 10.28 25.10 9.69
CA ALA A 397 11.74 25.00 9.69
C ALA A 397 12.37 25.92 8.62
N GLU A 398 13.68 26.07 8.69
CA GLU A 398 14.44 26.79 7.67
C GLU A 398 14.20 26.21 6.28
N GLY A 399 14.07 27.04 5.26
CA GLY A 399 13.78 26.61 3.89
C GLY A 399 12.32 26.29 3.61
N GLY A 400 11.40 26.56 4.56
CA GLY A 400 9.95 26.39 4.35
C GLY A 400 9.44 24.95 4.55
N ALA A 401 10.24 24.08 5.15
CA ALA A 401 9.81 22.74 5.51
C ALA A 401 8.91 22.74 6.77
N TYR A 402 8.02 21.76 6.85
CA TYR A 402 7.14 21.52 8.00
C TYR A 402 7.81 20.52 8.95
N GLN A 403 8.28 20.99 10.09
CA GLN A 403 8.73 20.12 11.17
C GLN A 403 7.53 19.67 11.98
N ILE A 404 7.15 18.41 11.82
CA ILE A 404 5.99 17.82 12.51
C ILE A 404 6.32 17.65 13.99
N LEU A 405 5.39 18.08 14.84
CA LEU A 405 5.43 17.89 16.28
C LEU A 405 4.71 16.60 16.69
N PRO A 406 5.04 16.01 17.85
CA PRO A 406 4.29 14.86 18.37
C PRO A 406 2.80 15.16 18.48
N ALA A 407 1.97 14.32 17.86
CA ALA A 407 0.52 14.45 17.93
C ALA A 407 0.02 13.96 19.30
N THR A 408 -0.79 14.76 19.99
CA THR A 408 -1.37 14.45 21.30
C THR A 408 -2.85 14.81 21.36
N GLY A 409 -3.61 14.10 22.21
CA GLY A 409 -5.01 14.39 22.44
C GLY A 409 -5.87 14.25 21.18
N GLU A 410 -6.70 15.25 20.91
CA GLU A 410 -7.59 15.29 19.76
C GLU A 410 -6.89 15.36 18.40
N TRP A 411 -5.59 15.68 18.37
CA TRP A 411 -4.78 15.82 17.15
C TRP A 411 -4.14 14.52 16.69
N VAL A 412 -4.36 13.42 17.42
CA VAL A 412 -3.89 12.08 16.98
C VAL A 412 -4.54 11.74 15.65
N LYS A 413 -3.70 11.33 14.69
CA LYS A 413 -4.14 11.00 13.33
C LYS A 413 -4.72 9.60 13.27
N ASN A 414 -5.71 9.40 12.41
CA ASN A 414 -6.29 8.07 12.16
C ASN A 414 -5.31 7.13 11.43
N SER A 415 -4.49 7.69 10.56
CA SER A 415 -3.47 6.95 9.80
C SER A 415 -2.22 7.80 9.63
N GLY A 416 -1.11 7.19 9.25
CA GLY A 416 0.12 7.93 8.92
C GLY A 416 -0.18 9.06 7.92
N ASN A 417 0.12 10.30 8.30
CA ASN A 417 -0.18 11.51 7.53
C ASN A 417 -1.67 11.70 7.16
N ASN A 418 -2.59 11.10 7.90
CA ASN A 418 -4.04 11.13 7.62
C ASN A 418 -4.40 10.76 6.17
N ILE A 419 -3.65 9.83 5.57
CA ILE A 419 -3.87 9.44 4.17
C ILE A 419 -5.30 8.92 3.91
N ASP A 420 -5.99 8.39 4.91
CA ASP A 420 -7.35 7.88 4.74
C ASP A 420 -8.38 8.97 4.48
N TYR A 421 -8.08 10.23 4.83
CA TYR A 421 -8.93 11.39 4.57
C TYR A 421 -8.54 12.17 3.29
N THR A 422 -7.57 11.69 2.52
CA THR A 422 -7.08 12.37 1.30
C THR A 422 -7.15 11.43 0.10
N MET A 423 -6.97 11.98 -1.09
CA MET A 423 -6.71 11.20 -2.30
C MET A 423 -5.20 10.98 -2.52
N THR A 424 -4.42 10.94 -1.43
CA THR A 424 -2.98 10.63 -1.46
C THR A 424 -2.68 9.43 -0.57
N CYS A 425 -1.55 8.80 -0.78
CA CYS A 425 -1.05 7.66 -0.01
C CYS A 425 0.47 7.63 0.02
N ASN A 426 1.03 6.82 0.93
CA ASN A 426 2.47 6.57 1.04
C ASN A 426 3.35 7.82 1.19
N GLY A 427 2.95 8.79 2.00
CA GLY A 427 3.81 9.90 2.36
C GLY A 427 3.13 11.26 2.41
N LEU A 428 3.93 12.29 2.64
CA LEU A 428 3.48 13.66 2.59
C LEU A 428 3.31 14.12 1.13
N TYR A 429 2.34 14.99 0.91
CA TYR A 429 2.09 15.65 -0.36
C TYR A 429 1.95 17.17 -0.12
N LEU A 430 3.08 17.87 -0.07
CA LEU A 430 3.18 19.28 0.31
C LEU A 430 3.89 20.11 -0.77
N GLY A 431 3.78 19.71 -2.03
CA GLY A 431 4.44 20.37 -3.16
C GLY A 431 5.98 20.36 -2.99
N GLU A 432 6.64 21.48 -3.21
CA GLU A 432 8.09 21.62 -3.12
C GLU A 432 8.65 21.36 -1.71
N ALA A 433 7.81 21.49 -0.67
CA ALA A 433 8.21 21.23 0.71
C ALA A 433 8.19 19.75 1.09
N THR A 434 7.73 18.84 0.22
CA THR A 434 7.50 17.43 0.54
C THR A 434 8.76 16.72 1.07
N ASP A 435 9.86 16.76 0.33
CA ASP A 435 11.07 16.01 0.71
C ASP A 435 11.69 16.53 2.00
N ALA A 436 11.82 17.86 2.13
CA ALA A 436 12.36 18.49 3.33
C ALA A 436 11.46 18.25 4.55
N SER A 437 10.14 18.28 4.37
CA SER A 437 9.18 18.01 5.44
C SER A 437 9.17 16.52 5.83
N THR A 438 9.32 15.62 4.86
CA THR A 438 9.45 14.18 5.12
C THR A 438 10.64 13.90 6.04
N ALA A 439 11.77 14.54 5.80
CA ALA A 439 12.96 14.42 6.66
C ALA A 439 12.71 14.83 8.12
N LEU A 440 11.77 15.75 8.35
CA LEU A 440 11.43 16.31 9.66
C LEU A 440 10.11 15.76 10.24
N SER A 441 9.55 14.69 9.64
CA SER A 441 8.23 14.15 10.03
C SER A 441 8.29 13.17 11.21
N TYR A 442 9.49 12.76 11.62
CA TYR A 442 9.68 11.72 12.64
C TYR A 442 10.42 12.32 13.85
N PRO A 443 9.70 12.87 14.83
CA PRO A 443 10.29 13.48 16.00
C PRO A 443 11.25 12.54 16.73
N GLY A 444 12.44 13.06 17.08
CA GLY A 444 13.48 12.28 17.78
C GLY A 444 14.35 11.40 16.90
N ILE A 445 14.05 11.29 15.59
CA ILE A 445 14.87 10.55 14.62
C ILE A 445 15.76 11.54 13.85
N PRO A 446 17.09 11.29 13.72
CA PRO A 446 17.97 12.13 12.92
C PRO A 446 17.49 12.22 11.46
N ALA A 447 17.36 13.46 10.95
CA ALA A 447 16.83 13.71 9.62
C ALA A 447 17.60 12.99 8.51
N GLU A 448 18.93 12.87 8.67
CA GLU A 448 19.80 12.15 7.72
C GLU A 448 19.46 10.67 7.60
N ILE A 449 19.02 10.00 8.67
CA ILE A 449 18.59 8.60 8.64
C ILE A 449 17.29 8.47 7.85
N VAL A 450 16.34 9.38 8.06
CA VAL A 450 15.06 9.42 7.33
C VAL A 450 15.29 9.67 5.84
N ILE A 451 16.13 10.68 5.50
CA ILE A 451 16.50 11.00 4.12
C ILE A 451 17.13 9.78 3.44
N GLN A 452 18.08 9.13 4.12
CA GLN A 452 18.79 7.99 3.56
C GLN A 452 17.86 6.78 3.37
N ALA A 453 16.98 6.49 4.33
CA ALA A 453 16.02 5.40 4.21
C ALA A 453 15.06 5.61 3.03
N ASN A 454 14.55 6.84 2.88
CA ASN A 454 13.70 7.21 1.75
C ASN A 454 14.48 7.13 0.41
N ALA A 455 15.72 7.62 0.37
CA ALA A 455 16.56 7.55 -0.82
C ALA A 455 16.86 6.11 -1.23
N TYR A 456 17.24 5.24 -0.29
CA TYR A 456 17.52 3.83 -0.59
C TYR A 456 16.29 3.06 -1.09
N SER A 457 15.08 3.44 -0.67
CA SER A 457 13.86 2.83 -1.19
C SER A 457 13.61 3.10 -2.69
N LYS A 458 14.29 4.11 -3.27
CA LYS A 458 14.08 4.58 -4.66
C LYS A 458 15.32 4.43 -5.55
N THR A 459 16.52 4.48 -4.96
CA THR A 459 17.79 4.46 -5.73
C THR A 459 17.85 3.23 -6.62
N ASN A 460 18.27 3.41 -7.87
CA ASN A 460 18.29 2.39 -8.91
C ASN A 460 16.90 1.76 -9.19
N GLY A 461 15.84 2.51 -8.91
CA GLY A 461 14.48 2.06 -9.12
C GLY A 461 14.10 1.97 -10.59
N ARG A 462 13.36 0.92 -10.95
CA ARG A 462 12.72 0.74 -12.24
C ARG A 462 11.22 0.79 -12.05
N ILE A 463 10.55 1.62 -12.84
CA ILE A 463 9.10 1.62 -12.99
C ILE A 463 8.81 0.80 -14.24
N ALA A 464 8.09 -0.31 -14.10
CA ALA A 464 7.61 -1.09 -15.24
C ALA A 464 6.57 -0.28 -16.03
N LYS A 465 6.58 -0.42 -17.35
CA LYS A 465 5.50 0.13 -18.18
C LYS A 465 4.19 -0.51 -17.77
N HIS A 466 3.20 0.33 -17.46
CA HIS A 466 1.85 -0.16 -17.23
C HIS A 466 1.14 -0.38 -18.57
N PHE A 467 0.46 -1.52 -18.71
CA PHE A 467 -0.38 -1.85 -19.85
C PHE A 467 -1.85 -1.79 -19.41
N ASN A 468 -2.61 -0.84 -19.97
CA ASN A 468 -4.05 -0.78 -19.75
C ASN A 468 -4.75 -1.79 -20.69
N CYS A 469 -4.94 -2.98 -20.20
CA CYS A 469 -5.61 -4.06 -20.93
C CYS A 469 -7.08 -4.24 -20.53
N GLY A 470 -7.62 -3.35 -19.71
CA GLY A 470 -8.94 -3.51 -19.12
C GLY A 470 -8.97 -4.56 -18.01
N ALA A 471 -10.16 -5.02 -17.65
CA ALA A 471 -10.34 -6.05 -16.61
C ALA A 471 -9.73 -7.38 -17.05
N ILE A 472 -9.08 -8.05 -16.09
CA ILE A 472 -8.63 -9.44 -16.20
C ILE A 472 -9.61 -10.29 -15.39
N GLU A 473 -10.50 -11.00 -16.08
CA GLU A 473 -11.60 -11.72 -15.42
C GLU A 473 -11.09 -12.83 -14.50
N ALA A 474 -10.00 -13.48 -14.86
CA ALA A 474 -9.38 -14.51 -14.03
C ALA A 474 -8.86 -13.99 -12.68
N GLU A 475 -8.56 -12.69 -12.55
CA GLU A 475 -8.14 -12.10 -11.27
C GLU A 475 -9.32 -11.91 -10.30
N ASN A 476 -10.53 -11.69 -10.84
CA ASN A 476 -11.72 -11.35 -10.04
C ASN A 476 -12.14 -12.48 -9.09
N ASP A 477 -11.91 -13.73 -9.49
CA ASP A 477 -12.42 -14.91 -8.78
C ASP A 477 -11.46 -15.48 -7.73
N VAL A 478 -10.17 -15.13 -7.80
CA VAL A 478 -9.14 -15.90 -7.09
C VAL A 478 -8.16 -15.08 -6.23
N GLY A 479 -8.20 -13.75 -6.28
CA GLY A 479 -7.18 -12.86 -5.67
C GLY A 479 -6.81 -13.21 -4.23
N THR A 480 -7.78 -13.22 -3.30
CA THR A 480 -7.53 -13.51 -1.87
C THR A 480 -7.02 -14.94 -1.66
N SER A 481 -7.53 -15.91 -2.44
CA SER A 481 -7.11 -17.31 -2.29
C SER A 481 -5.68 -17.51 -2.79
N LEU A 482 -5.26 -16.84 -3.85
CA LEU A 482 -3.89 -16.88 -4.36
C LEU A 482 -2.90 -16.24 -3.40
N THR A 483 -3.26 -15.11 -2.78
CA THR A 483 -2.44 -14.48 -1.74
C THR A 483 -2.15 -15.46 -0.60
N SER A 484 -3.18 -16.12 -0.06
CA SER A 484 -3.00 -17.11 1.01
C SER A 484 -2.14 -18.30 0.59
N LYS A 485 -2.27 -18.75 -0.66
CA LYS A 485 -1.45 -19.86 -1.20
C LYS A 485 0.02 -19.44 -1.39
N ARG A 486 0.25 -18.22 -1.91
CA ARG A 486 1.59 -17.64 -2.00
C ARG A 486 2.30 -17.61 -0.64
N ASP A 487 1.66 -17.04 0.36
CA ASP A 487 2.26 -16.89 1.69
C ASP A 487 2.52 -18.24 2.35
N ALA A 488 1.60 -19.20 2.19
CA ALA A 488 1.79 -20.55 2.69
C ALA A 488 2.93 -21.30 1.97
N MET A 489 3.04 -21.19 0.63
CA MET A 489 4.13 -21.83 -0.10
C MET A 489 5.49 -21.22 0.22
N LEU A 490 5.58 -19.88 0.31
CA LEU A 490 6.82 -19.20 0.67
C LEU A 490 7.28 -19.59 2.07
N THR A 491 6.35 -19.60 3.04
CA THR A 491 6.64 -20.04 4.42
C THR A 491 7.17 -21.47 4.44
N LYS A 492 6.53 -22.38 3.71
CA LYS A 492 6.97 -23.77 3.61
C LYS A 492 8.34 -23.92 2.97
N ALA A 493 8.59 -23.19 1.87
CA ALA A 493 9.87 -23.23 1.19
C ALA A 493 11.01 -22.71 2.09
N VAL A 494 10.79 -21.60 2.79
CA VAL A 494 11.80 -21.01 3.70
C VAL A 494 12.09 -21.94 4.89
N THR A 495 11.07 -22.58 5.48
CA THR A 495 11.23 -23.43 6.67
C THR A 495 11.61 -24.87 6.36
N ALA A 496 11.62 -25.28 5.09
CA ALA A 496 12.08 -26.61 4.67
C ALA A 496 13.57 -26.82 4.97
N SER A 497 14.00 -28.07 5.08
CA SER A 497 15.44 -28.35 5.03
C SER A 497 16.01 -27.97 3.66
N VAL A 498 17.31 -27.64 3.62
CA VAL A 498 17.97 -27.20 2.38
C VAL A 498 17.76 -28.21 1.25
N GLU A 499 17.81 -29.52 1.56
CA GLU A 499 17.64 -30.57 0.56
C GLU A 499 16.21 -30.68 0.01
N ASN A 500 15.21 -30.22 0.79
CA ASN A 500 13.81 -30.30 0.42
C ASN A 500 13.25 -29.00 -0.19
N PHE A 501 14.06 -27.94 -0.22
CA PHE A 501 13.64 -26.63 -0.72
C PHE A 501 12.98 -26.71 -2.10
N ASP A 502 13.66 -27.33 -3.07
CA ASP A 502 13.16 -27.41 -4.45
C ASP A 502 11.84 -28.18 -4.54
N ALA A 503 11.71 -29.27 -3.79
CA ALA A 503 10.48 -30.06 -3.79
C ALA A 503 9.29 -29.28 -3.22
N GLU A 504 9.50 -28.53 -2.12
CA GLU A 504 8.44 -27.70 -1.49
C GLU A 504 8.09 -26.49 -2.37
N TRP A 505 9.09 -25.85 -2.98
CA TRP A 505 8.88 -24.77 -3.93
C TRP A 505 8.06 -25.24 -5.14
N ASP A 506 8.49 -26.30 -5.81
CA ASP A 506 7.85 -26.78 -7.03
C ASP A 506 6.42 -27.27 -6.78
N ALA A 507 6.17 -27.94 -5.64
CA ALA A 507 4.83 -28.34 -5.24
C ALA A 507 3.93 -27.13 -4.95
N GLY A 508 4.44 -26.14 -4.22
CA GLY A 508 3.72 -24.91 -3.91
C GLY A 508 3.39 -24.09 -5.16
N MET A 509 4.36 -23.94 -6.06
CA MET A 509 4.17 -23.22 -7.34
C MET A 509 3.15 -23.93 -8.24
N ALA A 510 3.19 -25.26 -8.31
CA ALA A 510 2.20 -26.03 -9.06
C ALA A 510 0.77 -25.84 -8.51
N ASP A 511 0.60 -25.84 -7.17
CA ASP A 511 -0.69 -25.56 -6.55
C ASP A 511 -1.15 -24.11 -6.76
N TYR A 512 -0.25 -23.14 -6.66
CA TYR A 512 -0.54 -21.72 -6.92
C TYR A 512 -1.04 -21.51 -8.35
N LEU A 513 -0.32 -22.02 -9.35
CA LEU A 513 -0.69 -21.89 -10.76
C LEU A 513 -2.01 -22.62 -11.08
N ALA A 514 -2.20 -23.85 -10.55
CA ALA A 514 -3.43 -24.61 -10.75
C ALA A 514 -4.65 -23.99 -10.07
N SER A 515 -4.45 -23.15 -9.06
CA SER A 515 -5.52 -22.48 -8.30
C SER A 515 -6.01 -21.18 -8.93
N GLY A 516 -5.54 -20.84 -10.14
CA GLY A 516 -5.96 -19.65 -10.88
C GLY A 516 -4.79 -18.84 -11.43
N GLY A 517 -3.59 -18.94 -10.86
CA GLY A 517 -2.44 -18.18 -11.32
C GLY A 517 -2.13 -18.37 -12.81
N GLN A 518 -2.27 -19.60 -13.33
CA GLN A 518 -2.07 -19.87 -14.75
C GLN A 518 -3.15 -19.21 -15.64
N ALA A 519 -4.40 -19.18 -15.18
CA ALA A 519 -5.48 -18.53 -15.93
C ALA A 519 -5.26 -17.03 -16.05
N ILE A 520 -4.78 -16.37 -14.99
CA ILE A 520 -4.41 -14.94 -15.01
C ILE A 520 -3.28 -14.68 -16.01
N ILE A 521 -2.23 -15.48 -16.00
CA ILE A 521 -1.12 -15.39 -16.96
C ILE A 521 -1.62 -15.51 -18.39
N ASP A 522 -2.45 -16.52 -18.67
CA ASP A 522 -2.96 -16.79 -20.01
C ASP A 522 -3.83 -15.63 -20.52
N GLU A 523 -4.73 -15.11 -19.69
CA GLU A 523 -5.58 -13.96 -20.03
C GLU A 523 -4.78 -12.68 -20.23
N ARG A 524 -3.78 -12.39 -19.38
CA ARG A 524 -2.90 -11.23 -19.56
C ARG A 524 -2.11 -11.29 -20.87
N ILE A 525 -1.66 -12.46 -21.30
CA ILE A 525 -1.01 -12.66 -22.60
C ILE A 525 -2.01 -12.41 -23.74
N GLU A 526 -3.23 -12.92 -23.64
CA GLU A 526 -4.29 -12.72 -24.62
C GLU A 526 -4.64 -11.24 -24.76
N LYS A 527 -4.85 -10.54 -23.64
CA LYS A 527 -5.15 -9.10 -23.58
C LYS A 527 -4.02 -8.22 -24.14
N LEU A 528 -2.74 -8.56 -23.91
CA LEU A 528 -1.62 -7.87 -24.55
C LEU A 528 -1.68 -7.98 -26.06
N ALA A 529 -2.00 -9.16 -26.58
CA ALA A 529 -2.15 -9.36 -28.03
C ALA A 529 -3.36 -8.61 -28.60
N GLU A 530 -4.50 -8.64 -27.89
CA GLU A 530 -5.73 -7.99 -28.31
C GLU A 530 -5.60 -6.45 -28.33
N VAL A 531 -5.13 -5.86 -27.24
CA VAL A 531 -5.13 -4.39 -27.06
C VAL A 531 -3.90 -3.72 -27.68
N TYR A 532 -2.74 -4.35 -27.57
CA TYR A 532 -1.46 -3.75 -28.02
C TYR A 532 -0.85 -4.43 -29.24
N GLY A 533 -1.41 -5.54 -29.72
CA GLY A 533 -0.84 -6.33 -30.84
C GLY A 533 0.47 -7.04 -30.47
N ILE A 534 0.80 -7.15 -29.18
CA ILE A 534 2.05 -7.73 -28.70
C ILE A 534 1.89 -9.25 -28.56
N GLN A 535 2.64 -10.02 -29.36
CA GLN A 535 2.69 -11.47 -29.26
C GLN A 535 3.75 -11.87 -28.23
N TYR A 536 3.31 -12.18 -27.00
CA TYR A 536 4.20 -12.62 -25.95
C TYR A 536 4.50 -14.12 -26.09
N ALA A 537 5.79 -14.46 -26.24
CA ALA A 537 6.22 -15.87 -26.25
C ALA A 537 6.47 -16.35 -24.80
N LYS A 538 5.79 -17.44 -24.41
CA LYS A 538 5.97 -18.07 -23.09
C LYS A 538 7.37 -18.63 -22.89
#